data_e02c5d0603f903277d1b544fa4ed10f2
#
_entry.id   e02c5d0603f903277d1b544fa4ed10f2
#
_cell.length_a   1.000
_cell.length_b   1.000
_cell.length_c   1.000
_cell.angle_alpha   90.00
_cell.angle_beta   90.00
_cell.angle_gamma   90.00
#
_symmetry.space_group_name_H-M   'P 1'
#
loop_
_entity.id
_entity.type
_entity.pdbx_description
1 polymer ?
#
loop_
_entity_poly.entity_id
_entity_poly.type
_entity_poly.pdbx_seq_one_letter_code
_entity_poly.pdbx_strand_id
1 'polypeptide(L)'
;KDTNISDAGLVHLKELTNLTILELSRSYISDAGLVHLKALTNLTTLKLSLCEITDAGLVHLKGLTNLTTLHLGYTKVSDTGLVHLKELTRLTFLYMSGTKVTKEGVMKLEAAIPDCRIEH
;
A
#
# COMPACT_ATOMS: atom_id res chain seq x y z
N LYS A 1 -3.06 -12.73 10.91
CA LYS A 1 -1.89 -13.23 11.63
C LYS A 1 -0.96 -12.07 11.99
N ASP A 2 -0.67 -11.94 13.25
CA ASP A 2 0.20 -10.88 13.73
C ASP A 2 1.65 -11.19 13.40
N THR A 3 2.41 -10.15 13.04
CA THR A 3 3.84 -10.27 12.85
C THR A 3 4.53 -9.21 13.71
N ASN A 4 5.77 -9.48 14.07
CA ASN A 4 6.55 -8.54 14.85
C ASN A 4 7.64 -7.88 14.02
N ILE A 5 7.43 -7.83 12.71
CA ILE A 5 8.39 -7.19 11.81
C ILE A 5 8.30 -5.67 11.98
N SER A 6 9.44 -5.04 12.00
CA SER A 6 9.55 -3.58 12.10
C SER A 6 10.29 -3.04 10.87
N ASP A 7 10.40 -1.71 10.80
CA ASP A 7 11.11 -1.07 9.69
C ASP A 7 12.51 -1.60 9.53
N ALA A 8 13.21 -1.85 10.64
CA ALA A 8 14.58 -2.37 10.58
C ALA A 8 14.63 -3.75 9.93
N GLY A 9 13.58 -4.56 10.13
CA GLY A 9 13.53 -5.89 9.53
C GLY A 9 13.31 -5.85 8.03
N LEU A 10 12.67 -4.80 7.53
CA LEU A 10 12.38 -4.71 6.11
C LEU A 10 13.62 -4.54 5.25
N VAL A 11 14.72 -4.05 5.85
CA VAL A 11 15.95 -3.88 5.08
C VAL A 11 16.42 -5.21 4.49
N HIS A 12 16.08 -6.32 5.16
CA HIS A 12 16.47 -7.65 4.69
C HIS A 12 15.65 -8.13 3.50
N LEU A 13 14.52 -7.50 3.21
CA LEU A 13 13.65 -7.91 2.11
C LEU A 13 14.00 -7.25 0.79
N LYS A 14 14.76 -6.16 0.82
CA LYS A 14 14.94 -5.35 -0.39
C LYS A 14 15.69 -6.07 -1.51
N GLU A 15 16.39 -7.15 -1.17
CA GLU A 15 17.10 -7.93 -2.21
C GLU A 15 16.25 -9.07 -2.76
N LEU A 16 15.07 -9.32 -2.18
CA LEU A 16 14.20 -10.40 -2.64
C LEU A 16 13.33 -9.89 -3.78
N THR A 17 13.97 -9.49 -4.87
CA THR A 17 13.29 -8.80 -5.96
C THR A 17 12.31 -9.67 -6.74
N ASN A 18 12.29 -10.98 -6.48
CA ASN A 18 11.33 -11.88 -7.12
C ASN A 18 10.04 -12.07 -6.29
N LEU A 19 9.93 -11.40 -5.13
CA LEU A 19 8.72 -11.50 -4.32
C LEU A 19 7.52 -10.99 -5.10
N THR A 20 6.42 -11.75 -5.05
CA THR A 20 5.16 -11.33 -5.66
C THR A 20 4.09 -11.04 -4.61
N ILE A 21 4.18 -11.62 -3.43
CA ILE A 21 3.19 -11.44 -2.36
C ILE A 21 3.93 -11.09 -1.08
N LEU A 22 3.50 -10.00 -0.43
CA LEU A 22 4.10 -9.59 0.84
C LEU A 22 2.99 -9.22 1.81
N GLU A 23 2.89 -9.95 2.91
CA GLU A 23 1.87 -9.75 3.92
C GLU A 23 2.53 -9.23 5.20
N LEU A 24 2.30 -7.95 5.51
CA LEU A 24 2.90 -7.28 6.66
C LEU A 24 1.85 -6.66 7.58
N SER A 25 0.58 -7.00 7.41
CA SER A 25 -0.48 -6.42 8.24
C SER A 25 -0.21 -6.69 9.72
N ARG A 26 -0.58 -5.72 10.56
CA ARG A 26 -0.43 -5.80 12.02
C ARG A 26 1.02 -5.88 12.47
N SER A 27 1.93 -5.33 11.66
CA SER A 27 3.34 -5.28 12.04
C SER A 27 3.70 -3.85 12.49
N TYR A 28 4.94 -3.68 12.94
CA TYR A 28 5.42 -2.37 13.40
C TYR A 28 6.06 -1.58 12.25
N ILE A 29 5.48 -1.68 11.07
CA ILE A 29 5.96 -0.99 9.88
C ILE A 29 5.40 0.43 9.85
N SER A 30 6.27 1.39 9.57
CA SER A 30 5.87 2.78 9.38
C SER A 30 6.31 3.26 8.00
N ASP A 31 6.09 4.55 7.74
CA ASP A 31 6.47 5.13 6.45
C ASP A 31 7.96 4.93 6.15
N ALA A 32 8.80 5.00 7.17
CA ALA A 32 10.25 4.84 6.98
C ALA A 32 10.60 3.46 6.42
N GLY A 33 9.85 2.44 6.81
CA GLY A 33 10.12 1.09 6.31
C GLY A 33 9.72 0.88 4.87
N LEU A 34 8.74 1.64 4.40
CA LEU A 34 8.25 1.45 3.03
C LEU A 34 9.30 1.78 1.98
N VAL A 35 10.31 2.56 2.34
CA VAL A 35 11.39 2.86 1.39
C VAL A 35 12.09 1.58 0.94
N HIS A 36 12.12 0.56 1.79
CA HIS A 36 12.79 -0.70 1.47
C HIS A 36 11.98 -1.57 0.50
N LEU A 37 10.73 -1.22 0.25
CA LEU A 37 9.88 -1.98 -0.68
C LEU A 37 9.99 -1.50 -2.12
N LYS A 38 10.64 -0.36 -2.34
CA LYS A 38 10.70 0.25 -3.68
C LYS A 38 11.29 -0.67 -4.74
N ALA A 39 12.24 -1.51 -4.36
CA ALA A 39 12.92 -2.40 -5.31
C ALA A 39 12.11 -3.65 -5.62
N LEU A 40 11.02 -3.90 -4.89
CA LEU A 40 10.24 -5.13 -5.04
C LEU A 40 9.18 -4.93 -6.13
N THR A 41 9.64 -4.61 -7.34
CA THR A 41 8.75 -4.23 -8.43
C THR A 41 7.92 -5.37 -8.99
N ASN A 42 8.19 -6.60 -8.57
CA ASN A 42 7.39 -7.75 -9.00
C ASN A 42 6.20 -8.04 -8.06
N LEU A 43 6.03 -7.22 -7.01
CA LEU A 43 4.90 -7.42 -6.11
C LEU A 43 3.58 -7.26 -6.84
N THR A 44 2.70 -8.22 -6.65
CA THR A 44 1.32 -8.16 -7.13
C THR A 44 0.35 -8.00 -5.98
N THR A 45 0.70 -8.45 -4.78
CA THR A 45 -0.13 -8.31 -3.58
C THR A 45 0.71 -7.75 -2.44
N LEU A 46 0.22 -6.66 -1.85
CA LEU A 46 0.88 -6.04 -0.71
C LEU A 46 -0.17 -5.71 0.34
N LYS A 47 0.00 -6.26 1.54
CA LYS A 47 -0.95 -6.05 2.62
C LYS A 47 -0.26 -5.34 3.78
N LEU A 48 -0.75 -4.14 4.08
CA LEU A 48 -0.18 -3.26 5.11
C LEU A 48 -1.24 -2.76 6.10
N SER A 49 -2.37 -3.44 6.19
CA SER A 49 -3.43 -3.01 7.09
C SER A 49 -2.94 -3.04 8.53
N LEU A 50 -3.42 -2.07 9.33
CA LEU A 50 -3.08 -1.97 10.76
C LEU A 50 -1.59 -1.72 11.00
N CYS A 51 -0.89 -1.15 10.01
CA CYS A 51 0.46 -0.64 10.18
C CYS A 51 0.43 0.88 10.41
N GLU A 52 1.56 1.45 10.82
CA GLU A 52 1.66 2.89 11.10
C GLU A 52 1.99 3.67 9.83
N ILE A 53 1.14 3.51 8.82
CA ILE A 53 1.35 4.12 7.50
C ILE A 53 0.52 5.38 7.38
N THR A 54 1.13 6.44 6.83
CA THR A 54 0.46 7.70 6.53
C THR A 54 0.62 8.02 5.05
N ASP A 55 0.07 9.17 4.64
CA ASP A 55 0.18 9.61 3.25
C ASP A 55 1.63 9.71 2.78
N ALA A 56 2.54 10.09 3.70
CA ALA A 56 3.95 10.25 3.34
C ALA A 56 4.57 8.93 2.86
N GLY A 57 4.11 7.81 3.39
CA GLY A 57 4.67 6.51 3.00
C GLY A 57 4.23 6.05 1.63
N LEU A 58 3.05 6.50 1.19
CA LEU A 58 2.50 6.01 -0.07
C LEU A 58 3.33 6.42 -1.28
N VAL A 59 4.15 7.46 -1.15
CA VAL A 59 5.02 7.87 -2.25
C VAL A 59 5.98 6.75 -2.64
N HIS A 60 6.33 5.89 -1.68
CA HIS A 60 7.27 4.80 -1.94
C HIS A 60 6.62 3.63 -2.67
N LEU A 61 5.29 3.60 -2.77
CA LEU A 61 4.58 2.51 -3.43
C LEU A 61 4.27 2.81 -4.89
N LYS A 62 4.41 4.05 -5.33
CA LYS A 62 3.92 4.42 -6.65
C LYS A 62 4.67 3.76 -7.81
N GLY A 63 5.88 3.26 -7.56
CA GLY A 63 6.62 2.52 -8.58
C GLY A 63 6.27 1.04 -8.66
N LEU A 64 5.42 0.54 -7.75
CA LEU A 64 5.04 -0.87 -7.73
C LEU A 64 3.89 -1.11 -8.69
N THR A 65 4.14 -0.90 -9.97
CA THR A 65 3.09 -0.86 -10.99
C THR A 65 2.51 -2.22 -11.35
N ASN A 66 3.05 -3.30 -10.79
CA ASN A 66 2.47 -4.63 -10.99
C ASN A 66 1.45 -4.99 -9.90
N LEU A 67 1.22 -4.12 -8.92
CA LEU A 67 0.25 -4.41 -7.86
C LEU A 67 -1.15 -4.58 -8.44
N THR A 68 -1.79 -5.68 -8.06
CA THR A 68 -3.19 -5.92 -8.36
C THR A 68 -4.05 -5.86 -7.10
N THR A 69 -3.46 -6.11 -5.93
CA THR A 69 -4.16 -6.08 -4.64
C THR A 69 -3.34 -5.29 -3.64
N LEU A 70 -3.97 -4.30 -2.99
CA LEU A 70 -3.31 -3.46 -1.98
C LEU A 70 -4.26 -3.28 -0.80
N HIS A 71 -3.81 -3.66 0.40
CA HIS A 71 -4.58 -3.49 1.62
C HIS A 71 -3.94 -2.41 2.48
N LEU A 72 -4.68 -1.35 2.76
CA LEU A 72 -4.26 -0.22 3.58
C LEU A 72 -5.28 0.07 4.68
N GLY A 73 -6.11 -0.91 5.03
CA GLY A 73 -7.16 -0.70 6.02
C GLY A 73 -6.61 -0.33 7.39
N TYR A 74 -7.33 0.54 8.08
CA TYR A 74 -6.99 0.95 9.45
C TYR A 74 -5.58 1.54 9.55
N THR A 75 -5.16 2.25 8.50
CA THR A 75 -3.96 3.06 8.53
C THR A 75 -4.37 4.54 8.57
N LYS A 76 -3.39 5.43 8.61
CA LYS A 76 -3.67 6.87 8.68
C LYS A 76 -3.66 7.54 7.31
N VAL A 77 -3.92 6.78 6.27
CA VAL A 77 -3.98 7.30 4.91
C VAL A 77 -5.23 8.17 4.73
N SER A 78 -5.08 9.26 4.00
CA SER A 78 -6.18 10.19 3.70
C SER A 78 -6.21 10.46 2.20
N ASP A 79 -7.13 11.35 1.79
CA ASP A 79 -7.28 11.69 0.37
C ASP A 79 -5.98 12.20 -0.25
N THR A 80 -5.16 12.91 0.54
CA THR A 80 -3.89 13.45 0.06
C THR A 80 -2.97 12.34 -0.47
N GLY A 81 -2.97 11.19 0.20
CA GLY A 81 -2.11 10.08 -0.20
C GLY A 81 -2.59 9.36 -1.44
N LEU A 82 -3.88 9.45 -1.75
CA LEU A 82 -4.43 8.70 -2.87
C LEU A 82 -3.84 9.12 -4.21
N VAL A 83 -3.28 10.33 -4.29
CA VAL A 83 -2.66 10.80 -5.52
C VAL A 83 -1.51 9.89 -5.95
N HIS A 84 -0.85 9.24 -4.99
CA HIS A 84 0.29 8.36 -5.30
C HIS A 84 -0.15 7.01 -5.85
N LEU A 85 -1.43 6.68 -5.76
CA LEU A 85 -1.95 5.40 -6.23
C LEU A 85 -2.50 5.46 -7.65
N LYS A 86 -2.58 6.65 -8.24
CA LYS A 86 -3.21 6.82 -9.55
C LYS A 86 -2.53 6.05 -10.67
N GLU A 87 -1.22 5.83 -10.53
CA GLU A 87 -0.46 5.16 -11.58
C GLU A 87 -0.44 3.65 -11.42
N LEU A 88 -1.04 3.13 -10.35
CA LEU A 88 -1.13 1.69 -10.14
C LEU A 88 -2.32 1.15 -10.94
N THR A 89 -2.21 1.24 -12.25
CA THR A 89 -3.34 0.98 -13.15
C THR A 89 -3.72 -0.49 -13.25
N ARG A 90 -2.91 -1.38 -12.69
CA ARG A 90 -3.25 -2.81 -12.64
C ARG A 90 -4.02 -3.20 -11.38
N LEU A 91 -4.23 -2.26 -10.44
CA LEU A 91 -5.00 -2.58 -9.24
C LEU A 91 -6.40 -3.02 -9.60
N THR A 92 -6.81 -4.15 -9.05
CA THR A 92 -8.18 -4.66 -9.17
C THR A 92 -8.90 -4.59 -7.83
N PHE A 93 -8.16 -4.55 -6.72
CA PHE A 93 -8.75 -4.46 -5.40
C PHE A 93 -7.91 -3.58 -4.48
N LEU A 94 -8.53 -2.58 -3.89
CA LEU A 94 -7.89 -1.66 -2.94
C LEU A 94 -8.75 -1.60 -1.69
N TYR A 95 -8.24 -2.10 -0.57
CA TYR A 95 -8.96 -2.12 0.69
C TYR A 95 -8.47 -0.98 1.57
N MET A 96 -9.37 -0.06 1.93
CA MET A 96 -9.04 1.13 2.72
C MET A 96 -10.05 1.40 3.83
N SER A 97 -10.79 0.38 4.28
CA SER A 97 -11.74 0.60 5.39
C SER A 97 -10.98 1.06 6.63
N GLY A 98 -11.60 1.96 7.38
CA GLY A 98 -11.02 2.44 8.64
C GLY A 98 -9.92 3.48 8.46
N THR A 99 -9.74 4.02 7.25
CA THR A 99 -8.78 5.09 7.01
C THR A 99 -9.47 6.45 7.07
N LYS A 100 -8.73 7.50 6.76
CA LYS A 100 -9.27 8.87 6.75
C LYS A 100 -9.72 9.31 5.35
N VAL A 101 -9.79 8.38 4.38
CA VAL A 101 -10.23 8.75 3.04
C VAL A 101 -11.71 9.10 3.07
N THR A 102 -12.10 10.07 2.21
CA THR A 102 -13.48 10.47 2.07
C THR A 102 -14.08 9.89 0.80
N LYS A 103 -15.42 9.92 0.73
CA LYS A 103 -16.12 9.48 -0.48
C LYS A 103 -15.63 10.26 -1.70
N GLU A 104 -15.40 11.57 -1.52
CA GLU A 104 -14.95 12.41 -2.62
C GLU A 104 -13.56 12.00 -3.10
N GLY A 105 -12.65 11.73 -2.17
CA GLY A 105 -11.31 11.28 -2.54
C GLY A 105 -11.32 9.95 -3.27
N VAL A 106 -12.17 9.03 -2.81
CA VAL A 106 -12.30 7.74 -3.46
C VAL A 106 -12.84 7.90 -4.88
N MET A 107 -13.84 8.79 -5.06
CA MET A 107 -14.40 9.01 -6.40
C MET A 107 -13.36 9.53 -7.38
N LYS A 108 -12.46 10.40 -6.91
CA LYS A 108 -11.38 10.90 -7.77
C LYS A 108 -10.42 9.78 -8.16
N LEU A 109 -10.13 8.87 -7.23
CA LEU A 109 -9.24 7.76 -7.53
C LEU A 109 -9.92 6.79 -8.49
N GLU A 110 -11.22 6.54 -8.30
CA GLU A 110 -11.97 5.66 -9.20
C GLU A 110 -11.93 6.16 -10.64
N ALA A 111 -11.91 7.48 -10.83
CA ALA A 111 -11.82 8.04 -12.18
C ALA A 111 -10.48 7.73 -12.83
N ALA A 112 -9.42 7.61 -12.01
CA ALA A 112 -8.07 7.33 -12.52
C ALA A 112 -7.83 5.84 -12.74
N ILE A 113 -8.44 4.98 -11.91
CA ILE A 113 -8.28 3.52 -12.01
C ILE A 113 -9.66 2.86 -11.97
N PRO A 114 -10.44 3.02 -13.07
CA PRO A 114 -11.86 2.63 -13.05
C PRO A 114 -12.11 1.13 -12.89
N ASP A 115 -11.13 0.29 -13.18
CA ASP A 115 -11.32 -1.15 -13.08
C ASP A 115 -11.03 -1.69 -11.67
N CYS A 116 -10.70 -0.81 -10.72
CA CYS A 116 -10.36 -1.22 -9.37
C CYS A 116 -11.58 -1.17 -8.46
N ARG A 117 -11.81 -2.26 -7.73
CA ARG A 117 -12.81 -2.26 -6.67
C ARG A 117 -12.17 -1.64 -5.43
N ILE A 118 -12.78 -0.58 -4.92
CA ILE A 118 -12.26 0.14 -3.75
C ILE A 118 -13.24 -0.04 -2.60
N GLU A 119 -12.78 -0.64 -1.51
CA GLU A 119 -13.55 -0.73 -0.27
C GLU A 119 -13.03 0.31 0.70
N HIS A 120 -13.96 1.12 1.25
CA HIS A 120 -13.58 2.23 2.13
C HIS A 120 -14.60 2.53 3.21
#